data_77ea8e9e5d6395fc2520eecf7d4ab67d
#
_entry.id   77ea8e9e5d6395fc2520eecf7d4ab67d
#
_cell.length_a   1.000
_cell.length_b   1.000
_cell.length_c   1.000
_cell.angle_alpha   90.00
_cell.angle_beta   90.00
_cell.angle_gamma   90.00
#
_symmetry.space_group_name_H-M   'P 1'
#
loop_
_entity.id
_entity.type
_entity.pdbx_description
1 polymer ?
#
loop_
_entity_poly.entity_id
_entity_poly.type
_entity_poly.pdbx_seq_one_letter_code
_entity_poly.pdbx_strand_id
1 'polypeptide(L)'
;MQLSRRQFVSTTAVTGATLATEIKPAVAASASLPFIIVGDWGRRGHHDQRNVAVEMGKIAAAMDSRFTISVGDNFYENGVESVDDPQWQSSFEEVYTAPTLFTPWKVILGNHDYRGNVQAQLDYSRKSPRWTLPARYYTDTQTLPGGAKADFFYVDTSPFIRKYYGSRVNVVGQDTDAQLAWLDRALTESTAQWKIVVGHHPIYTALSDDDGYEHDQPDLIARLNPLLLKHNIRIYICGHDHCLQSVKMDGITYVVSGAGSETYRPAAPIRGGFVSGSHGFMVVNLSAARLEYALVDMHGNTLFMEAITNA
;
A
#
# COMPACT_ATOMS: atom_id res chain seq x y z
N MET A 1 -49.41 -36.59 61.05
CA MET A 1 -50.39 -35.63 60.54
C MET A 1 -49.67 -34.45 59.96
N GLN A 2 -49.93 -34.14 58.72
CA GLN A 2 -49.48 -33.04 57.87
C GLN A 2 -48.06 -33.06 57.34
N LEU A 3 -48.03 -33.28 56.01
CA LEU A 3 -46.97 -33.12 55.06
C LEU A 3 -46.71 -31.64 54.76
N SER A 4 -45.46 -31.19 54.73
CA SER A 4 -45.06 -29.88 54.24
C SER A 4 -44.33 -30.04 52.91
N ARG A 5 -44.85 -29.34 51.86
CA ARG A 5 -44.33 -29.32 50.49
C ARG A 5 -43.05 -28.48 50.48
N ARG A 6 -41.92 -29.06 50.05
CA ARG A 6 -40.72 -28.32 49.61
C ARG A 6 -40.89 -27.92 48.15
N GLN A 7 -40.91 -26.62 47.90
CA GLN A 7 -40.82 -26.08 46.56
C GLN A 7 -39.39 -26.19 46.08
N PHE A 8 -39.23 -26.88 44.93
CA PHE A 8 -37.97 -26.83 44.15
C PHE A 8 -37.98 -25.55 43.32
N VAL A 9 -37.04 -24.62 43.61
CA VAL A 9 -36.71 -23.51 42.74
C VAL A 9 -35.69 -24.03 41.74
N SER A 10 -36.10 -24.20 40.48
CA SER A 10 -35.25 -24.53 39.36
C SER A 10 -34.58 -23.23 38.88
N THR A 11 -33.30 -23.06 39.15
CA THR A 11 -32.49 -21.97 38.58
C THR A 11 -32.03 -22.40 37.22
N THR A 12 -32.66 -21.87 36.18
CA THR A 12 -32.21 -22.03 34.78
C THR A 12 -31.05 -21.07 34.55
N ALA A 13 -29.83 -21.63 34.50
CA ALA A 13 -28.65 -20.90 34.05
C ALA A 13 -28.77 -20.68 32.53
N VAL A 14 -29.01 -19.43 32.13
CA VAL A 14 -28.89 -19.02 30.73
C VAL A 14 -27.40 -18.80 30.46
N THR A 15 -26.77 -19.81 29.87
CA THR A 15 -25.46 -19.68 29.26
C THR A 15 -25.62 -18.86 27.97
N GLY A 16 -25.31 -17.57 28.04
CA GLY A 16 -25.17 -16.72 26.88
C GLY A 16 -23.94 -17.15 26.06
N ALA A 17 -24.17 -17.95 25.02
CA ALA A 17 -23.19 -18.15 23.99
C ALA A 17 -23.10 -16.85 23.16
N THR A 18 -22.07 -16.05 23.42
CA THR A 18 -21.65 -15.01 22.49
C THR A 18 -21.14 -15.69 21.22
N LEU A 19 -22.00 -15.78 20.21
CA LEU A 19 -21.59 -16.07 18.84
C LEU A 19 -20.73 -14.89 18.40
N ALA A 20 -19.40 -15.06 18.45
CA ALA A 20 -18.49 -14.25 17.67
C ALA A 20 -18.84 -14.53 16.21
N THR A 21 -19.65 -13.69 15.61
CA THR A 21 -19.83 -13.65 14.16
C THR A 21 -18.49 -13.23 13.58
N GLU A 22 -17.71 -14.21 13.08
CA GLU A 22 -16.69 -13.93 12.09
C GLU A 22 -17.40 -13.24 10.92
N ILE A 23 -17.27 -11.92 10.87
CA ILE A 23 -17.63 -11.17 9.67
C ILE A 23 -16.53 -11.47 8.67
N LYS A 24 -16.64 -12.62 7.99
CA LYS A 24 -15.96 -12.80 6.70
C LYS A 24 -16.49 -11.68 5.83
N PRO A 25 -15.60 -10.89 5.17
CA PRO A 25 -16.07 -9.95 4.19
C PRO A 25 -16.78 -10.77 3.09
N ALA A 26 -18.10 -10.82 3.15
CA ALA A 26 -18.90 -11.30 2.04
C ALA A 26 -18.82 -10.21 0.97
N VAL A 27 -17.69 -10.19 0.26
CA VAL A 27 -17.61 -9.50 -1.02
C VAL A 27 -18.45 -10.36 -1.95
N ALA A 28 -19.74 -10.00 -2.09
CA ALA A 28 -20.47 -10.40 -3.27
C ALA A 28 -19.55 -10.11 -4.46
N ALA A 29 -19.40 -11.10 -5.36
CA ALA A 29 -18.62 -10.96 -6.59
C ALA A 29 -19.26 -9.88 -7.48
N SER A 30 -19.27 -8.66 -7.00
CA SER A 30 -19.60 -7.48 -7.79
C SER A 30 -18.38 -7.20 -8.65
N ALA A 31 -18.62 -7.00 -9.91
CA ALA A 31 -17.74 -6.60 -10.96
C ALA A 31 -16.70 -5.54 -10.51
N SER A 32 -15.69 -5.92 -9.74
CA SER A 32 -14.59 -5.06 -9.26
C SER A 32 -13.24 -5.66 -9.67
N LEU A 33 -12.22 -4.82 -9.73
CA LEU A 33 -10.83 -5.18 -9.94
C LEU A 33 -10.16 -5.27 -8.55
N PRO A 34 -9.87 -6.48 -8.04
CA PRO A 34 -9.20 -6.65 -6.77
C PRO A 34 -7.66 -6.63 -6.94
N PHE A 35 -6.95 -5.95 -6.04
CA PHE A 35 -5.49 -5.92 -5.99
C PHE A 35 -4.96 -5.62 -4.59
N ILE A 36 -3.67 -5.87 -4.39
CA ILE A 36 -2.97 -5.68 -3.10
C ILE A 36 -1.90 -4.61 -3.26
N ILE A 37 -1.60 -3.87 -2.18
CA ILE A 37 -0.54 -2.87 -2.14
C ILE A 37 0.31 -3.11 -0.90
N VAL A 38 1.63 -3.13 -1.08
CA VAL A 38 2.60 -3.30 0.01
C VAL A 38 3.87 -2.49 -0.29
N GLY A 39 4.48 -1.91 0.72
CA GLY A 39 5.77 -1.23 0.62
C GLY A 39 6.71 -1.62 1.75
N ASP A 40 7.96 -1.20 1.64
CA ASP A 40 8.95 -1.26 2.72
C ASP A 40 9.20 -2.70 3.20
N TRP A 41 9.33 -3.63 2.24
CA TRP A 41 9.24 -5.06 2.53
C TRP A 41 10.55 -5.84 2.43
N GLY A 42 11.50 -5.49 1.60
CA GLY A 42 12.60 -6.33 1.15
C GLY A 42 13.71 -6.62 2.16
N ARG A 43 13.44 -7.39 3.21
CA ARG A 43 14.38 -7.69 4.31
C ARG A 43 14.77 -9.16 4.40
N ARG A 44 14.92 -9.85 3.26
CA ARG A 44 15.35 -11.26 3.16
C ARG A 44 14.47 -12.21 3.98
N GLY A 45 13.18 -11.91 4.07
CA GLY A 45 12.21 -12.67 4.83
C GLY A 45 12.25 -12.46 6.35
N HIS A 46 13.05 -11.48 6.84
CA HIS A 46 13.10 -11.09 8.26
C HIS A 46 12.10 -9.98 8.57
N HIS A 47 12.02 -9.59 9.83
CA HIS A 47 11.15 -8.52 10.33
C HIS A 47 9.69 -8.72 9.91
N ASP A 48 9.16 -9.93 10.11
CA ASP A 48 7.80 -10.34 9.76
C ASP A 48 7.45 -10.30 8.26
N GLN A 49 8.38 -9.99 7.37
CA GLN A 49 8.15 -10.00 5.92
C GLN A 49 7.51 -11.32 5.43
N ARG A 50 7.99 -12.50 5.92
CA ARG A 50 7.41 -13.79 5.54
C ARG A 50 5.98 -13.97 6.05
N ASN A 51 5.67 -13.49 7.25
CA ASN A 51 4.34 -13.59 7.83
C ASN A 51 3.36 -12.71 7.04
N VAL A 52 3.76 -11.50 6.68
CA VAL A 52 3.00 -10.62 5.79
C VAL A 52 2.78 -11.29 4.43
N ALA A 53 3.82 -11.86 3.82
CA ALA A 53 3.72 -12.53 2.52
C ALA A 53 2.77 -13.74 2.53
N VAL A 54 2.78 -14.52 3.60
CA VAL A 54 1.85 -15.65 3.79
C VAL A 54 0.41 -15.17 3.83
N GLU A 55 0.14 -14.11 4.60
CA GLU A 55 -1.22 -13.57 4.71
C GLU A 55 -1.68 -12.90 3.43
N MET A 56 -0.78 -12.15 2.75
CA MET A 56 -1.04 -11.63 1.40
C MET A 56 -1.50 -12.74 0.44
N GLY A 57 -0.81 -13.89 0.47
CA GLY A 57 -1.15 -15.04 -0.38
C GLY A 57 -2.55 -15.60 -0.11
N LYS A 58 -2.97 -15.69 1.16
CA LYS A 58 -4.32 -16.15 1.53
C LYS A 58 -5.39 -15.16 1.09
N ILE A 59 -5.17 -13.87 1.35
CA ILE A 59 -6.12 -12.82 0.96
C ILE A 59 -6.19 -12.68 -0.56
N ALA A 60 -5.03 -12.73 -1.26
CA ALA A 60 -5.00 -12.74 -2.72
C ALA A 60 -5.84 -13.88 -3.32
N ALA A 61 -5.79 -15.08 -2.70
CA ALA A 61 -6.62 -16.21 -3.12
C ALA A 61 -8.11 -15.95 -2.85
N ALA A 62 -8.45 -15.40 -1.68
CA ALA A 62 -9.83 -15.17 -1.29
C ALA A 62 -10.54 -14.09 -2.13
N MET A 63 -9.79 -13.07 -2.59
CA MET A 63 -10.34 -11.96 -3.37
C MET A 63 -10.10 -12.07 -4.89
N ASP A 64 -9.41 -13.10 -5.36
CA ASP A 64 -8.96 -13.26 -6.76
C ASP A 64 -8.11 -12.06 -7.23
N SER A 65 -7.09 -11.70 -6.43
CA SER A 65 -6.24 -10.54 -6.69
C SER A 65 -5.55 -10.63 -8.05
N ARG A 66 -5.63 -9.54 -8.82
CA ARG A 66 -5.16 -9.50 -10.21
C ARG A 66 -3.72 -9.06 -10.34
N PHE A 67 -3.22 -8.27 -9.43
CA PHE A 67 -1.86 -7.77 -9.37
C PHE A 67 -1.52 -7.26 -7.96
N THR A 68 -0.24 -7.01 -7.73
CA THR A 68 0.25 -6.33 -6.52
C THR A 68 0.91 -5.01 -6.92
N ILE A 69 0.76 -3.95 -6.12
CA ILE A 69 1.55 -2.72 -6.23
C ILE A 69 2.59 -2.72 -5.11
N SER A 70 3.86 -2.55 -5.47
CA SER A 70 4.93 -2.25 -4.52
C SER A 70 5.17 -0.75 -4.47
N VAL A 71 4.98 -0.15 -3.30
CA VAL A 71 5.12 1.29 -3.11
C VAL A 71 6.53 1.72 -2.67
N GLY A 72 7.55 0.99 -3.11
CA GLY A 72 8.96 1.35 -2.94
C GLY A 72 9.62 0.76 -1.70
N ASP A 73 10.90 1.07 -1.54
CA ASP A 73 11.81 0.44 -0.60
C ASP A 73 11.74 -1.09 -0.73
N ASN A 74 12.02 -1.52 -1.96
CA ASN A 74 11.89 -2.91 -2.37
C ASN A 74 13.00 -3.79 -1.78
N PHE A 75 14.18 -3.21 -1.47
CA PHE A 75 15.33 -3.94 -0.95
C PHE A 75 16.13 -3.14 0.08
N TYR A 76 16.19 -3.63 1.29
CA TYR A 76 16.95 -3.06 2.40
C TYR A 76 18.32 -3.72 2.54
N GLU A 77 19.38 -2.99 3.04
CA GLU A 77 19.34 -1.55 3.40
C GLU A 77 19.69 -0.64 2.21
N ASN A 78 20.26 -1.19 1.13
CA ASN A 78 20.92 -0.42 0.09
C ASN A 78 20.49 -0.82 -1.33
N GLY A 79 19.24 -1.27 -1.52
CA GLY A 79 18.79 -1.73 -2.82
C GLY A 79 19.50 -3.02 -3.26
N VAL A 80 19.54 -3.27 -4.56
CA VAL A 80 20.26 -4.38 -5.21
C VAL A 80 21.45 -3.85 -6.00
N GLU A 81 22.48 -4.68 -6.19
CA GLU A 81 23.68 -4.32 -6.95
C GLU A 81 23.56 -4.64 -8.46
N SER A 82 22.84 -5.71 -8.78
CA SER A 82 22.67 -6.18 -10.17
C SER A 82 21.37 -6.98 -10.33
N VAL A 83 21.07 -7.38 -11.56
CA VAL A 83 19.95 -8.30 -11.88
C VAL A 83 20.18 -9.72 -11.32
N ASP A 84 21.39 -10.04 -10.91
CA ASP A 84 21.79 -11.32 -10.33
C ASP A 84 22.04 -11.23 -8.82
N ASP A 85 21.73 -10.10 -8.20
CA ASP A 85 21.87 -9.93 -6.74
C ASP A 85 21.05 -11.01 -6.01
N PRO A 86 21.65 -11.72 -5.04
CA PRO A 86 20.95 -12.75 -4.26
C PRO A 86 19.70 -12.24 -3.52
N GLN A 87 19.57 -10.94 -3.31
CA GLN A 87 18.39 -10.35 -2.68
C GLN A 87 17.11 -10.54 -3.50
N TRP A 88 17.21 -10.69 -4.83
CA TRP A 88 16.07 -11.05 -5.66
C TRP A 88 15.40 -12.33 -5.20
N GLN A 89 16.21 -13.35 -4.86
CA GLN A 89 15.70 -14.61 -4.34
C GLN A 89 15.25 -14.44 -2.89
N SER A 90 16.15 -13.99 -2.02
CA SER A 90 15.92 -14.00 -0.57
C SER A 90 14.88 -12.98 -0.07
N SER A 91 14.61 -11.89 -0.83
CA SER A 91 13.64 -10.87 -0.45
C SER A 91 12.35 -10.90 -1.27
N PHE A 92 12.37 -11.44 -2.50
CA PHE A 92 11.23 -11.40 -3.41
C PHE A 92 10.76 -12.80 -3.83
N GLU A 93 11.55 -13.51 -4.66
CA GLU A 93 11.06 -14.72 -5.32
C GLU A 93 10.75 -15.86 -4.34
N GLU A 94 11.60 -16.04 -3.28
CA GLU A 94 11.43 -17.09 -2.26
C GLU A 94 10.62 -16.64 -1.03
N VAL A 95 10.15 -15.40 -1.02
CA VAL A 95 9.30 -14.89 0.07
C VAL A 95 7.83 -14.88 -0.33
N TYR A 96 7.53 -14.34 -1.51
CA TYR A 96 6.16 -14.24 -2.01
C TYR A 96 5.82 -15.44 -2.90
N THR A 97 5.81 -16.64 -2.30
CA THR A 97 5.73 -17.93 -3.00
C THR A 97 4.31 -18.47 -3.19
N ALA A 98 3.29 -17.84 -2.61
CA ALA A 98 1.91 -18.25 -2.85
C ALA A 98 1.57 -18.13 -4.35
N PRO A 99 0.96 -19.16 -4.98
CA PRO A 99 0.63 -19.10 -6.41
C PRO A 99 -0.18 -17.88 -6.81
N THR A 100 -1.02 -17.38 -5.92
CA THR A 100 -1.86 -16.19 -6.10
C THR A 100 -1.08 -14.87 -6.10
N LEU A 101 0.20 -14.88 -5.71
CA LEU A 101 1.13 -13.76 -5.79
C LEU A 101 2.07 -13.84 -7.00
N PHE A 102 1.93 -14.87 -7.86
CA PHE A 102 2.62 -14.96 -9.16
C PHE A 102 1.92 -14.14 -10.26
N THR A 103 1.18 -13.11 -9.85
CA THR A 103 0.62 -12.07 -10.69
C THR A 103 1.62 -10.93 -10.89
N PRO A 104 1.40 -9.99 -11.85
CA PRO A 104 2.29 -8.84 -12.02
C PRO A 104 2.40 -7.99 -10.74
N TRP A 105 3.61 -7.61 -10.38
CA TRP A 105 3.92 -6.61 -9.39
C TRP A 105 4.25 -5.30 -10.09
N LYS A 106 3.41 -4.29 -9.91
CA LYS A 106 3.61 -2.92 -10.42
C LYS A 106 4.46 -2.18 -9.39
N VAL A 107 5.69 -1.84 -9.75
CA VAL A 107 6.71 -1.43 -8.79
C VAL A 107 7.06 0.04 -8.96
N ILE A 108 7.28 0.74 -7.84
CA ILE A 108 7.98 2.01 -7.80
C ILE A 108 9.25 1.91 -6.95
N LEU A 109 10.08 2.94 -7.03
CA LEU A 109 11.34 3.04 -6.28
C LEU A 109 11.16 3.83 -5.00
N GLY A 110 11.80 3.38 -3.92
CA GLY A 110 11.96 4.12 -2.69
C GLY A 110 13.40 4.62 -2.49
N ASN A 111 13.65 5.30 -1.40
CA ASN A 111 14.97 5.89 -1.13
C ASN A 111 16.04 4.84 -0.82
N HIS A 112 15.67 3.66 -0.28
CA HIS A 112 16.61 2.56 -0.10
C HIS A 112 17.02 1.94 -1.43
N ASP A 113 16.13 1.88 -2.41
CA ASP A 113 16.44 1.42 -3.76
C ASP A 113 17.47 2.31 -4.46
N TYR A 114 17.43 3.62 -4.20
CA TYR A 114 18.38 4.61 -4.70
C TYR A 114 19.77 4.56 -4.04
N ARG A 115 19.94 3.77 -2.98
CA ARG A 115 21.26 3.51 -2.40
C ARG A 115 22.01 2.40 -3.16
N GLY A 116 21.29 1.64 -3.99
CA GLY A 116 21.82 0.59 -4.84
C GLY A 116 21.78 0.95 -6.33
N ASN A 117 21.70 -0.06 -7.15
CA ASN A 117 21.64 0.06 -8.60
C ASN A 117 20.17 0.06 -9.08
N VAL A 118 19.58 1.25 -9.23
CA VAL A 118 18.21 1.41 -9.75
C VAL A 118 18.07 0.81 -11.16
N GLN A 119 19.11 0.89 -12.01
CA GLN A 119 19.04 0.31 -13.36
C GLN A 119 18.85 -1.21 -13.30
N ALA A 120 19.43 -1.89 -12.31
CA ALA A 120 19.22 -3.32 -12.11
C ALA A 120 17.75 -3.64 -11.82
N GLN A 121 17.01 -2.78 -11.07
CA GLN A 121 15.59 -2.98 -10.83
C GLN A 121 14.74 -2.78 -12.09
N LEU A 122 15.09 -1.80 -12.94
CA LEU A 122 14.45 -1.61 -14.23
C LEU A 122 14.69 -2.83 -15.14
N ASP A 123 15.93 -3.31 -15.20
CA ASP A 123 16.34 -4.44 -16.06
C ASP A 123 15.77 -5.77 -15.59
N TYR A 124 15.49 -5.93 -14.29
CA TYR A 124 14.88 -7.15 -13.75
C TYR A 124 13.48 -7.42 -14.32
N SER A 125 12.78 -6.39 -14.82
CA SER A 125 11.51 -6.53 -15.54
C SER A 125 11.63 -7.43 -16.80
N ARG A 126 12.84 -7.62 -17.34
CA ARG A 126 13.08 -8.55 -18.45
C ARG A 126 13.40 -9.96 -17.97
N LYS A 127 13.76 -10.12 -16.69
CA LYS A 127 14.16 -11.39 -16.09
C LYS A 127 13.01 -12.10 -15.39
N SER A 128 12.18 -11.36 -14.69
CA SER A 128 11.00 -11.89 -13.98
C SER A 128 9.70 -11.31 -14.56
N PRO A 129 8.77 -12.16 -15.03
CA PRO A 129 7.47 -11.69 -15.53
C PRO A 129 6.59 -11.09 -14.43
N ARG A 130 6.93 -11.33 -13.16
CA ARG A 130 6.24 -10.75 -12.02
C ARG A 130 6.62 -9.30 -11.79
N TRP A 131 7.86 -8.90 -12.12
CA TRP A 131 8.39 -7.57 -11.83
C TRP A 131 8.11 -6.60 -12.97
N THR A 132 7.28 -5.59 -12.73
CA THR A 132 6.92 -4.59 -13.73
C THR A 132 7.39 -3.21 -13.27
N LEU A 133 8.54 -2.78 -13.76
CA LEU A 133 9.12 -1.45 -13.56
C LEU A 133 9.69 -0.97 -14.90
N PRO A 134 8.83 -0.52 -15.83
CA PRO A 134 9.24 -0.18 -17.19
C PRO A 134 10.08 1.09 -17.27
N ALA A 135 9.89 1.99 -16.32
CA ALA A 135 10.61 3.26 -16.18
C ALA A 135 10.56 3.71 -14.71
N ARG A 136 11.32 4.74 -14.34
CA ARG A 136 11.30 5.32 -12.99
C ARG A 136 9.94 5.89 -12.62
N TYR A 137 9.23 6.44 -13.60
CA TYR A 137 7.84 6.88 -13.50
C TYR A 137 7.10 6.49 -14.79
N TYR A 138 5.85 6.08 -14.66
CA TYR A 138 5.06 5.54 -15.77
C TYR A 138 3.57 5.54 -15.46
N THR A 139 2.76 5.28 -16.48
CA THR A 139 1.31 5.07 -16.35
C THR A 139 0.97 3.63 -16.72
N ASP A 140 0.03 3.03 -15.98
CA ASP A 140 -0.57 1.72 -16.28
C ASP A 140 -2.09 1.87 -16.28
N THR A 141 -2.73 1.39 -17.34
CA THR A 141 -4.19 1.45 -17.49
C THR A 141 -4.81 0.09 -17.24
N GLN A 142 -5.74 0.02 -16.31
CA GLN A 142 -6.53 -1.16 -16.04
C GLN A 142 -7.96 -1.02 -16.57
N THR A 143 -8.49 -2.10 -17.15
CA THR A 143 -9.90 -2.14 -17.55
C THR A 143 -10.70 -2.75 -16.40
N LEU A 144 -11.65 -1.97 -15.89
CA LEU A 144 -12.59 -2.42 -14.87
C LEU A 144 -13.69 -3.28 -15.49
N PRO A 145 -14.33 -4.14 -14.72
CA PRO A 145 -15.55 -4.79 -15.14
C PRO A 145 -16.59 -3.76 -15.61
N GLY A 146 -17.22 -4.03 -16.75
CA GLY A 146 -18.10 -3.06 -17.39
C GLY A 146 -17.43 -2.11 -18.37
N GLY A 147 -16.09 -2.20 -18.56
CA GLY A 147 -15.35 -1.50 -19.59
C GLY A 147 -14.82 -0.11 -19.19
N ALA A 148 -15.16 0.39 -17.99
CA ALA A 148 -14.55 1.61 -17.45
C ALA A 148 -13.03 1.45 -17.29
N LYS A 149 -12.30 2.57 -17.26
CA LYS A 149 -10.83 2.57 -17.12
C LYS A 149 -10.40 3.15 -15.79
N ALA A 150 -9.29 2.62 -15.28
CA ALA A 150 -8.53 3.17 -14.17
C ALA A 150 -7.08 3.37 -14.62
N ASP A 151 -6.59 4.60 -14.56
CA ASP A 151 -5.20 4.95 -14.83
C ASP A 151 -4.45 5.11 -13.50
N PHE A 152 -3.35 4.37 -13.37
CA PHE A 152 -2.42 4.45 -12.27
C PHE A 152 -1.19 5.23 -12.72
N PHE A 153 -0.88 6.32 -12.03
CA PHE A 153 0.27 7.16 -12.28
C PHE A 153 1.33 6.87 -11.21
N TYR A 154 2.35 6.14 -11.59
CA TYR A 154 3.46 5.77 -10.73
C TYR A 154 4.53 6.86 -10.79
N VAL A 155 4.80 7.50 -9.65
CA VAL A 155 5.66 8.68 -9.52
C VAL A 155 6.91 8.31 -8.73
N ASP A 156 8.07 8.63 -9.24
CA ASP A 156 9.33 8.52 -8.52
C ASP A 156 9.50 9.74 -7.61
N THR A 157 9.24 9.57 -6.33
CA THR A 157 9.25 10.68 -5.37
C THR A 157 10.61 10.96 -4.76
N SER A 158 11.56 10.01 -4.79
CA SER A 158 12.88 10.19 -4.17
C SER A 158 13.64 11.40 -4.72
N PRO A 159 13.65 11.71 -6.03
CA PRO A 159 14.35 12.87 -6.56
C PRO A 159 13.79 14.23 -6.12
N PHE A 160 12.55 14.28 -5.63
CA PHE A 160 11.97 15.53 -5.13
C PHE A 160 12.51 15.94 -3.77
N ILE A 161 13.02 15.00 -2.99
CA ILE A 161 13.44 15.23 -1.60
C ILE A 161 14.81 15.85 -1.54
N ARG A 162 14.87 17.16 -1.31
CA ARG A 162 16.11 17.94 -1.35
C ARG A 162 17.21 17.44 -0.42
N LYS A 163 16.84 16.91 0.76
CA LYS A 163 17.82 16.34 1.71
C LYS A 163 18.58 15.12 1.17
N TYR A 164 18.11 14.49 0.08
CA TYR A 164 18.82 13.36 -0.53
C TYR A 164 20.00 13.78 -1.41
N TYR A 165 20.00 14.99 -1.94
CA TYR A 165 21.13 15.49 -2.72
C TYR A 165 22.37 15.65 -1.84
N GLY A 166 23.44 14.94 -2.18
CA GLY A 166 24.65 14.86 -1.38
C GLY A 166 24.63 13.79 -0.27
N SER A 167 23.54 13.03 -0.15
CA SER A 167 23.46 11.86 0.73
C SER A 167 23.84 10.55 -0.02
N ARG A 168 23.71 9.43 0.67
CA ARG A 168 23.86 8.10 0.03
C ARG A 168 22.70 7.69 -0.89
N VAL A 169 21.60 8.43 -0.87
CA VAL A 169 20.46 8.23 -1.80
C VAL A 169 20.83 8.93 -3.11
N ASN A 170 21.21 8.15 -4.11
CA ASN A 170 21.77 8.67 -5.36
C ASN A 170 20.68 9.11 -6.35
N VAL A 171 20.11 10.28 -6.12
CA VAL A 171 19.09 10.91 -6.98
C VAL A 171 19.67 11.88 -8.02
N VAL A 172 20.99 11.98 -8.11
CA VAL A 172 21.67 12.92 -9.03
C VAL A 172 21.32 12.60 -10.48
N GLY A 173 21.09 13.65 -11.26
CA GLY A 173 20.77 13.53 -12.69
C GLY A 173 19.31 13.24 -13.00
N GLN A 174 18.43 13.17 -11.96
CA GLN A 174 16.99 13.05 -12.20
C GLN A 174 16.37 14.44 -12.44
N ASP A 175 15.58 14.55 -13.50
CA ASP A 175 14.89 15.78 -13.86
C ASP A 175 13.45 15.75 -13.30
N THR A 176 13.26 16.39 -12.16
CA THR A 176 11.95 16.46 -11.49
C THR A 176 10.97 17.38 -12.18
N ASP A 177 11.45 18.39 -12.94
CA ASP A 177 10.56 19.28 -13.70
C ASP A 177 10.00 18.55 -14.93
N ALA A 178 10.84 17.76 -15.61
CA ALA A 178 10.38 16.87 -16.68
C ALA A 178 9.36 15.85 -16.19
N GLN A 179 9.57 15.28 -14.99
CA GLN A 179 8.61 14.35 -14.39
C GLN A 179 7.26 15.02 -14.07
N LEU A 180 7.27 16.23 -13.49
CA LEU A 180 6.05 16.98 -13.21
C LEU A 180 5.31 17.36 -14.50
N ALA A 181 6.04 17.79 -15.53
CA ALA A 181 5.46 18.10 -16.84
C ALA A 181 4.85 16.85 -17.50
N TRP A 182 5.50 15.70 -17.36
CA TRP A 182 4.94 14.42 -17.79
C TRP A 182 3.65 14.08 -17.04
N LEU A 183 3.65 14.19 -15.69
CA LEU A 183 2.49 13.87 -14.88
C LEU A 183 1.30 14.78 -15.18
N ASP A 184 1.54 16.10 -15.30
CA ASP A 184 0.51 17.08 -15.65
C ASP A 184 -0.15 16.76 -17.00
N ARG A 185 0.68 16.46 -18.01
CA ARG A 185 0.20 16.06 -19.34
C ARG A 185 -0.57 14.74 -19.28
N ALA A 186 -0.01 13.70 -18.65
CA ALA A 186 -0.63 12.38 -18.55
C ALA A 186 -1.97 12.42 -17.80
N LEU A 187 -2.08 13.21 -16.73
CA LEU A 187 -3.34 13.44 -16.01
C LEU A 187 -4.36 14.21 -16.84
N THR A 188 -3.90 15.18 -17.67
CA THR A 188 -4.76 15.94 -18.59
C THR A 188 -5.32 15.07 -19.71
N GLU A 189 -4.49 14.24 -20.31
CA GLU A 189 -4.85 13.36 -21.42
C GLU A 189 -5.69 12.15 -21.00
N SER A 190 -5.62 11.76 -19.73
CA SER A 190 -6.36 10.63 -19.19
C SER A 190 -7.87 10.90 -19.23
N THR A 191 -8.59 9.99 -19.86
CA THR A 191 -10.07 9.94 -19.85
C THR A 191 -10.59 8.83 -18.91
N ALA A 192 -9.71 8.23 -18.11
CA ALA A 192 -10.07 7.17 -17.18
C ALA A 192 -11.02 7.69 -16.10
N GLN A 193 -11.96 6.84 -15.71
CA GLN A 193 -12.91 7.14 -14.64
C GLN A 193 -12.21 7.26 -13.28
N TRP A 194 -11.15 6.48 -13.07
CA TRP A 194 -10.29 6.57 -11.90
C TRP A 194 -8.90 7.02 -12.31
N LYS A 195 -8.38 8.02 -11.62
CA LYS A 195 -7.00 8.47 -11.68
C LYS A 195 -6.40 8.28 -10.29
N ILE A 196 -5.48 7.33 -10.16
CA ILE A 196 -4.86 6.94 -8.90
C ILE A 196 -3.37 7.26 -8.98
N VAL A 197 -2.86 8.04 -8.04
CA VAL A 197 -1.44 8.38 -7.99
C VAL A 197 -0.74 7.56 -6.91
N VAL A 198 0.39 6.96 -7.28
CA VAL A 198 1.19 6.09 -6.42
C VAL A 198 2.61 6.65 -6.35
N GLY A 199 3.08 6.94 -5.15
CA GLY A 199 4.45 7.38 -4.87
C GLY A 199 5.03 6.60 -3.70
N HIS A 200 6.31 6.86 -3.36
CA HIS A 200 6.91 6.19 -2.19
C HIS A 200 6.74 7.03 -0.92
N HIS A 201 7.11 8.31 -0.97
CA HIS A 201 7.05 9.17 0.22
C HIS A 201 5.64 9.70 0.45
N PRO A 202 5.17 9.80 1.71
CA PRO A 202 3.92 10.46 2.03
C PRO A 202 4.01 11.96 1.71
N ILE A 203 2.91 12.52 1.17
CA ILE A 203 2.77 13.98 1.05
C ILE A 203 2.33 14.52 2.40
N TYR A 204 1.27 13.93 2.95
CA TYR A 204 0.79 14.17 4.31
C TYR A 204 0.71 12.86 5.07
N THR A 205 0.97 12.92 6.37
CA THR A 205 0.93 11.79 7.29
C THR A 205 0.05 12.10 8.51
N ALA A 206 -0.44 11.07 9.16
CA ALA A 206 -1.13 11.19 10.45
C ALA A 206 -0.14 11.26 11.64
N LEU A 207 1.14 11.01 11.41
CA LEU A 207 2.17 11.00 12.46
C LEU A 207 2.61 12.41 12.82
N SER A 208 3.15 12.59 14.05
CA SER A 208 3.82 13.80 14.47
C SER A 208 5.32 13.70 14.25
N ASP A 209 5.99 14.83 14.08
CA ASP A 209 7.45 14.89 13.99
C ASP A 209 8.13 14.76 15.38
N ASP A 210 7.36 14.50 16.45
CA ASP A 210 7.85 14.37 17.82
C ASP A 210 8.75 13.16 18.05
N ASP A 211 8.72 12.17 17.15
CA ASP A 211 9.61 11.01 17.18
C ASP A 211 10.98 11.26 16.53
N GLY A 212 11.21 12.48 16.01
CA GLY A 212 12.44 12.89 15.35
C GLY A 212 12.53 12.53 13.87
N TYR A 213 11.45 12.01 13.26
CA TYR A 213 11.34 11.77 11.83
C TYR A 213 10.47 12.84 11.18
N GLU A 214 10.84 13.28 9.98
CA GLU A 214 10.01 14.14 9.13
C GLU A 214 9.06 13.24 8.34
N HIS A 215 7.81 13.18 8.75
CA HIS A 215 6.79 12.35 8.09
C HIS A 215 6.09 13.10 6.95
N ASP A 216 5.66 14.34 7.16
CA ASP A 216 5.24 15.20 6.04
C ASP A 216 6.44 15.54 5.16
N GLN A 217 6.25 15.54 3.85
CA GLN A 217 7.32 15.90 2.93
C GLN A 217 7.08 17.29 2.31
N PRO A 218 7.67 18.37 2.88
CA PRO A 218 7.46 19.72 2.41
C PRO A 218 7.77 19.92 0.92
N ASP A 219 8.77 19.19 0.41
CA ASP A 219 9.12 19.23 -1.01
C ASP A 219 8.01 18.68 -1.90
N LEU A 220 7.30 17.63 -1.48
CA LEU A 220 6.15 17.07 -2.20
C LEU A 220 4.89 17.93 -2.04
N ILE A 221 4.68 18.48 -0.84
CA ILE A 221 3.59 19.45 -0.59
C ILE A 221 3.71 20.64 -1.54
N ALA A 222 4.94 21.15 -1.72
CA ALA A 222 5.18 22.32 -2.56
C ALA A 222 5.09 22.01 -4.06
N ARG A 223 5.48 20.80 -4.50
CA ARG A 223 5.69 20.53 -5.92
C ARG A 223 4.71 19.52 -6.53
N LEU A 224 4.41 18.43 -5.82
CA LEU A 224 3.55 17.35 -6.32
C LEU A 224 2.08 17.59 -5.97
N ASN A 225 1.78 17.96 -4.72
CA ASN A 225 0.41 18.12 -4.24
C ASN A 225 -0.43 19.12 -5.07
N PRO A 226 0.11 20.27 -5.55
CA PRO A 226 -0.65 21.17 -6.41
C PRO A 226 -1.18 20.52 -7.68
N LEU A 227 -0.46 19.56 -8.28
CA LEU A 227 -0.94 18.81 -9.43
C LEU A 227 -2.08 17.85 -9.06
N LEU A 228 -1.99 17.19 -7.91
CA LEU A 228 -3.05 16.31 -7.44
C LEU A 228 -4.35 17.08 -7.24
N LEU A 229 -4.27 18.26 -6.63
CA LEU A 229 -5.42 19.16 -6.44
C LEU A 229 -5.97 19.67 -7.79
N LYS A 230 -5.10 20.15 -8.67
CA LYS A 230 -5.47 20.63 -10.02
C LYS A 230 -6.28 19.60 -10.81
N HIS A 231 -5.89 18.33 -10.71
CA HIS A 231 -6.52 17.24 -11.45
C HIS A 231 -7.59 16.47 -10.65
N ASN A 232 -8.02 16.99 -9.50
CA ASN A 232 -9.05 16.39 -8.64
C ASN A 232 -8.73 14.91 -8.30
N ILE A 233 -7.47 14.61 -8.02
CA ILE A 233 -7.08 13.27 -7.55
C ILE A 233 -7.75 13.02 -6.21
N ARG A 234 -8.31 11.83 -6.04
CA ARG A 234 -9.06 11.46 -4.82
C ARG A 234 -8.27 10.61 -3.85
N ILE A 235 -7.23 9.92 -4.36
CA ILE A 235 -6.39 9.04 -3.55
C ILE A 235 -4.95 9.12 -4.02
N TYR A 236 -4.05 9.25 -3.04
CA TYR A 236 -2.61 9.10 -3.18
C TYR A 236 -2.17 7.96 -2.26
N ILE A 237 -1.39 7.00 -2.79
CA ILE A 237 -0.98 5.81 -2.08
C ILE A 237 0.54 5.76 -2.03
N CYS A 238 1.10 5.45 -0.85
CA CYS A 238 2.55 5.46 -0.64
C CYS A 238 3.01 4.43 0.41
N GLY A 239 4.31 4.45 0.70
CA GLY A 239 5.02 3.71 1.74
C GLY A 239 5.85 4.66 2.60
N HIS A 240 7.14 4.34 2.76
CA HIS A 240 8.17 5.11 3.47
C HIS A 240 8.00 5.15 4.99
N ASP A 241 6.85 5.54 5.49
CA ASP A 241 6.51 5.40 6.90
C ASP A 241 6.20 3.91 7.17
N HIS A 242 6.98 3.28 8.04
CA HIS A 242 6.83 1.86 8.34
C HIS A 242 5.61 1.60 9.25
N CYS A 243 4.43 1.89 8.71
CA CYS A 243 3.15 1.73 9.38
C CYS A 243 2.01 1.65 8.35
N LEU A 244 0.80 1.47 8.83
CA LEU A 244 -0.42 1.57 8.05
C LEU A 244 -1.16 2.83 8.44
N GLN A 245 -1.48 3.71 7.49
CA GLN A 245 -2.17 4.96 7.76
C GLN A 245 -3.24 5.28 6.72
N SER A 246 -4.21 6.06 7.13
CA SER A 246 -5.14 6.77 6.25
C SER A 246 -5.46 8.14 6.83
N VAL A 247 -5.24 9.19 6.06
CA VAL A 247 -5.55 10.57 6.44
C VAL A 247 -6.20 11.31 5.28
N LYS A 248 -7.10 12.23 5.58
CA LYS A 248 -7.72 13.10 4.57
C LYS A 248 -7.23 14.52 4.70
N MET A 249 -6.82 15.10 3.57
CA MET A 249 -6.43 16.50 3.47
C MET A 249 -6.90 17.06 2.13
N ASP A 250 -7.53 18.22 2.14
CA ASP A 250 -7.95 18.95 0.93
C ASP A 250 -8.79 18.13 -0.08
N GLY A 251 -9.59 17.19 0.43
CA GLY A 251 -10.43 16.32 -0.41
C GLY A 251 -9.72 15.10 -1.00
N ILE A 252 -8.44 14.92 -0.71
CA ILE A 252 -7.64 13.75 -1.11
C ILE A 252 -7.49 12.82 0.10
N THR A 253 -7.63 11.52 -0.14
CA THR A 253 -7.27 10.47 0.82
C THR A 253 -5.80 10.07 0.57
N TYR A 254 -4.95 10.20 1.58
CA TYR A 254 -3.55 9.79 1.58
C TYR A 254 -3.44 8.51 2.38
N VAL A 255 -2.96 7.43 1.75
CA VAL A 255 -2.86 6.12 2.38
C VAL A 255 -1.40 5.66 2.37
N VAL A 256 -0.90 5.27 3.54
CA VAL A 256 0.42 4.64 3.67
C VAL A 256 0.23 3.14 3.88
N SER A 257 0.91 2.34 3.06
CA SER A 257 1.01 0.88 3.16
C SER A 257 2.48 0.46 3.25
N GLY A 258 3.21 1.01 4.23
CA GLY A 258 4.64 0.82 4.44
C GLY A 258 5.00 -0.23 5.50
N ALA A 259 4.09 -1.15 5.82
CA ALA A 259 4.24 -2.11 6.91
C ALA A 259 4.55 -3.54 6.42
N GLY A 260 5.16 -3.68 5.24
CA GLY A 260 5.48 -4.96 4.61
C GLY A 260 6.58 -5.77 5.30
N SER A 261 7.34 -5.11 6.18
CA SER A 261 8.36 -5.74 7.04
C SER A 261 8.48 -4.98 8.36
N GLU A 262 9.67 -4.48 8.74
CA GLU A 262 9.89 -3.71 9.96
C GLU A 262 8.90 -2.56 10.12
N THR A 263 8.35 -2.38 11.32
CA THR A 263 7.41 -1.30 11.64
C THR A 263 7.87 -0.49 12.83
N TYR A 264 7.39 0.76 12.92
CA TYR A 264 7.55 1.57 14.14
C TYR A 264 6.30 1.50 15.01
N ARG A 265 6.42 2.00 16.25
CA ARG A 265 5.25 2.32 17.07
C ARG A 265 4.85 3.77 16.76
N PRO A 266 3.79 3.99 16.00
CA PRO A 266 3.35 5.34 15.73
C PRO A 266 2.82 5.99 17.02
N ALA A 267 3.05 7.29 17.16
CA ALA A 267 2.36 8.10 18.14
C ALA A 267 0.85 8.19 17.79
N ALA A 268 0.05 8.77 18.69
CA ALA A 268 -1.34 9.05 18.38
C ALA A 268 -1.45 9.97 17.15
N PRO A 269 -2.43 9.78 16.25
CA PRO A 269 -2.57 10.58 15.05
C PRO A 269 -2.82 12.05 15.40
N ILE A 270 -2.06 12.96 14.79
CA ILE A 270 -2.14 14.41 15.06
C ILE A 270 -3.22 15.13 14.24
N ARG A 271 -3.68 14.52 13.12
CA ARG A 271 -4.62 15.17 12.18
C ARG A 271 -5.97 14.49 12.09
N GLY A 272 -6.26 13.58 13.00
CA GLY A 272 -7.34 12.63 12.80
C GLY A 272 -6.94 11.57 11.76
N GLY A 273 -7.87 10.68 11.40
CA GLY A 273 -7.58 9.54 10.54
C GLY A 273 -7.15 8.30 11.33
N PHE A 274 -6.55 7.34 10.62
CA PHE A 274 -6.14 6.06 11.15
C PHE A 274 -4.62 5.91 11.07
N VAL A 275 -4.01 5.30 12.09
CA VAL A 275 -2.62 4.86 12.08
C VAL A 275 -2.45 3.58 12.90
N SER A 276 -1.63 2.65 12.42
CA SER A 276 -1.28 1.42 13.12
C SER A 276 0.16 1.01 12.82
N GLY A 277 0.92 0.66 13.84
CA GLY A 277 2.24 0.03 13.72
C GLY A 277 2.21 -1.48 13.54
N SER A 278 1.06 -2.07 13.20
CA SER A 278 0.96 -3.48 12.87
C SER A 278 1.60 -3.77 11.52
N HIS A 279 2.36 -4.86 11.42
CA HIS A 279 2.80 -5.40 10.13
C HIS A 279 1.59 -5.75 9.27
N GLY A 280 1.62 -5.40 7.99
CA GLY A 280 0.48 -5.63 7.13
C GLY A 280 0.57 -4.95 5.76
N PHE A 281 -0.56 -4.80 5.12
CA PHE A 281 -0.68 -4.33 3.75
C PHE A 281 -2.08 -3.75 3.49
N MET A 282 -2.25 -3.14 2.32
CA MET A 282 -3.54 -2.62 1.86
C MET A 282 -4.16 -3.56 0.84
N VAL A 283 -5.47 -3.77 0.92
CA VAL A 283 -6.26 -4.47 -0.09
C VAL A 283 -7.26 -3.52 -0.72
N VAL A 284 -7.51 -3.67 -2.01
CA VAL A 284 -8.39 -2.77 -2.77
C VAL A 284 -9.35 -3.57 -3.63
N ASN A 285 -10.62 -3.14 -3.65
CA ASN A 285 -11.62 -3.52 -4.63
C ASN A 285 -12.05 -2.28 -5.41
N LEU A 286 -11.72 -2.21 -6.69
CA LEU A 286 -11.99 -1.07 -7.54
C LEU A 286 -13.08 -1.36 -8.55
N SER A 287 -14.19 -0.64 -8.47
CA SER A 287 -15.26 -0.64 -9.46
C SER A 287 -15.37 0.72 -10.16
N ALA A 288 -16.19 0.82 -11.20
CA ALA A 288 -16.46 2.09 -11.83
C ALA A 288 -16.99 3.15 -10.84
N ALA A 289 -17.87 2.73 -9.91
CA ALA A 289 -18.53 3.66 -8.99
C ALA A 289 -17.73 3.99 -7.73
N ARG A 290 -16.89 3.06 -7.24
CA ARG A 290 -16.22 3.21 -5.94
C ARG A 290 -14.92 2.43 -5.85
N LEU A 291 -13.98 2.99 -5.10
CA LEU A 291 -12.77 2.35 -4.62
C LEU A 291 -12.99 2.01 -3.15
N GLU A 292 -13.00 0.73 -2.81
CA GLU A 292 -13.04 0.24 -1.43
C GLU A 292 -11.65 -0.27 -1.07
N TYR A 293 -11.12 0.15 0.06
CA TYR A 293 -9.85 -0.37 0.54
C TYR A 293 -9.92 -0.72 2.03
N ALA A 294 -9.07 -1.66 2.42
CA ALA A 294 -8.84 -1.99 3.80
C ALA A 294 -7.34 -2.09 4.09
N LEU A 295 -6.95 -1.66 5.28
CA LEU A 295 -5.64 -1.90 5.87
C LEU A 295 -5.75 -3.14 6.75
N VAL A 296 -4.95 -4.17 6.43
CA VAL A 296 -5.05 -5.51 7.01
C VAL A 296 -3.72 -5.87 7.64
N ASP A 297 -3.76 -6.45 8.84
CA ASP A 297 -2.55 -6.92 9.51
C ASP A 297 -2.06 -8.29 9.01
N MET A 298 -0.89 -8.72 9.47
CA MET A 298 -0.29 -10.01 9.11
C MET A 298 -1.04 -11.24 9.65
N HIS A 299 -2.12 -11.03 10.40
CA HIS A 299 -3.01 -12.08 10.92
C HIS A 299 -4.35 -12.13 10.17
N GLY A 300 -4.55 -11.23 9.18
CA GLY A 300 -5.77 -11.14 8.40
C GLY A 300 -6.88 -10.29 9.03
N ASN A 301 -6.57 -9.58 10.11
CA ASN A 301 -7.56 -8.69 10.72
C ASN A 301 -7.65 -7.39 9.94
N THR A 302 -8.86 -6.96 9.61
CA THR A 302 -9.12 -5.63 9.07
C THR A 302 -8.98 -4.60 10.18
N LEU A 303 -7.96 -3.75 10.09
CA LEU A 303 -7.68 -2.68 11.05
C LEU A 303 -8.45 -1.40 10.73
N PHE A 304 -8.62 -1.13 9.45
CA PHE A 304 -9.32 0.04 8.91
C PHE A 304 -9.94 -0.27 7.56
N MET A 305 -11.08 0.32 7.26
CA MET A 305 -11.74 0.18 5.96
C MET A 305 -12.43 1.49 5.59
N GLU A 306 -12.31 1.85 4.32
CA GLU A 306 -12.98 3.03 3.76
C GLU A 306 -13.38 2.81 2.31
N ALA A 307 -14.35 3.60 1.85
CA ALA A 307 -14.77 3.65 0.46
C ALA A 307 -14.76 5.09 -0.05
N ILE A 308 -14.16 5.28 -1.21
CA ILE A 308 -14.13 6.54 -1.95
C ILE A 308 -15.08 6.38 -3.14
N THR A 309 -16.06 7.26 -3.26
CA THR A 309 -16.99 7.26 -4.40
C THR A 309 -16.41 8.08 -5.54
N ASN A 310 -16.67 7.63 -6.77
CA ASN A 310 -16.40 8.42 -7.95
C ASN A 310 -17.65 9.28 -8.21
N ALA A 311 -17.69 10.47 -7.61
CA ALA A 311 -18.81 11.41 -7.75
C ALA A 311 -18.52 12.42 -8.88
#